data_22e93d53d9d692ed25b5a3ff2d9dff3b
#
_entry.id   22e93d53d9d692ed25b5a3ff2d9dff3b
#
_cell.length_a   1.000
_cell.length_b   1.000
_cell.length_c   1.000
_cell.angle_alpha   90.00
_cell.angle_beta   90.00
_cell.angle_gamma   90.00
#
_symmetry.space_group_name_H-M   'P 1'
#
loop_
_entity.id
_entity.type
_entity.pdbx_description
1 polymer ?
#
loop_
_entity_poly.entity_id
_entity_poly.type
_entity_poly.pdbx_seq_one_letter_code
_entity_poly.pdbx_strand_id
1 'polypeptide(L)'
;RNVMIDEFQDTSRMQWDNFRLLLLEGLSQGADSLIVGDVKQSIYRWRNGDWGILNSLGNDQSKVPLCDAKVPLYDAEVPLYDAKPLHCESGVQLPFPFPVRVETLKTNRRSETNVIHFNNRLFTAAVDYLNALHLEELKEECIPLKRAYADVAQESPKTENKGYVKVSFLEPDEEQNYTEKTLSAMGEEVQRLLSEGVKLNDITILVRKNKNIPPIADYFDKELHLPVVSDEAFRLDASLAICMLIDALRYLSNPEEKIARASLITNYSLQIIGKGEAEAPLAAPADWHKLLTA
;
A
#
# COMPACT_ATOMS: atom_id res chain seq x y z
N ARG A 1 10.05 -21.80 -21.91
CA ARG A 1 10.17 -20.33 -21.81
C ARG A 1 10.52 -19.98 -20.36
N ASN A 2 11.53 -19.11 -20.15
CA ASN A 2 11.87 -18.62 -18.83
C ASN A 2 10.81 -17.62 -18.35
N VAL A 3 10.45 -17.67 -17.08
CA VAL A 3 9.48 -16.75 -16.46
C VAL A 3 10.19 -15.95 -15.37
N MET A 4 10.01 -14.63 -15.39
CA MET A 4 10.53 -13.74 -14.36
C MET A 4 9.35 -12.96 -13.78
N ILE A 5 9.24 -12.94 -12.45
CA ILE A 5 8.19 -12.21 -11.72
C ILE A 5 8.89 -11.32 -10.70
N ASP A 6 8.62 -10.02 -10.75
CA ASP A 6 9.11 -9.03 -9.80
C ASP A 6 7.96 -8.54 -8.90
N GLU A 7 8.30 -7.91 -7.77
CA GLU A 7 7.36 -7.42 -6.75
C GLU A 7 6.35 -8.49 -6.30
N PHE A 8 6.84 -9.72 -6.16
CA PHE A 8 5.98 -10.90 -5.94
C PHE A 8 5.21 -10.85 -4.62
N GLN A 9 5.66 -10.10 -3.60
CA GLN A 9 4.97 -9.93 -2.33
C GLN A 9 3.58 -9.30 -2.47
N ASP A 10 3.30 -8.64 -3.58
CA ASP A 10 2.02 -8.00 -3.87
C ASP A 10 1.07 -8.87 -4.68
N THR A 11 1.50 -10.10 -5.00
CA THR A 11 0.72 -11.07 -5.76
C THR A 11 -0.43 -11.62 -4.91
N SER A 12 -1.64 -11.62 -5.47
CA SER A 12 -2.78 -12.27 -4.84
C SER A 12 -2.77 -13.79 -5.07
N ARG A 13 -3.52 -14.53 -4.24
CA ARG A 13 -3.67 -15.98 -4.39
C ARG A 13 -4.14 -16.37 -5.78
N MET A 14 -5.15 -15.69 -6.31
CA MET A 14 -5.70 -15.94 -7.65
C MET A 14 -4.66 -15.69 -8.76
N GLN A 15 -3.86 -14.63 -8.64
CA GLN A 15 -2.76 -14.38 -9.58
C GLN A 15 -1.69 -15.47 -9.49
N TRP A 16 -1.33 -15.87 -8.27
CA TRP A 16 -0.37 -16.96 -8.07
C TRP A 16 -0.84 -18.27 -8.70
N ASP A 17 -2.08 -18.65 -8.51
CA ASP A 17 -2.62 -19.89 -9.06
C ASP A 17 -2.52 -19.92 -10.60
N ASN A 18 -2.74 -18.76 -11.25
CA ASN A 18 -2.56 -18.61 -12.69
C ASN A 18 -1.09 -18.65 -13.12
N PHE A 19 -0.21 -17.89 -12.45
CA PHE A 19 1.22 -17.85 -12.78
C PHE A 19 1.91 -19.18 -12.48
N ARG A 20 1.49 -19.86 -11.43
CA ARG A 20 2.03 -21.15 -11.02
C ARG A 20 1.97 -22.18 -12.16
N LEU A 21 0.87 -22.24 -12.91
CA LEU A 21 0.74 -23.16 -14.04
C LEU A 21 1.77 -22.87 -15.13
N LEU A 22 1.99 -21.61 -15.46
CA LEU A 22 2.98 -21.20 -16.46
C LEU A 22 4.41 -21.53 -16.00
N LEU A 23 4.70 -21.32 -14.71
CA LEU A 23 5.97 -21.66 -14.10
C LEU A 23 6.21 -23.17 -14.17
N LEU A 24 5.24 -23.97 -13.76
CA LEU A 24 5.33 -25.44 -13.76
C LEU A 24 5.56 -25.99 -15.16
N GLU A 25 4.85 -25.47 -16.17
CA GLU A 25 5.04 -25.86 -17.55
C GLU A 25 6.46 -25.51 -18.03
N GLY A 26 6.93 -24.29 -17.78
CA GLY A 26 8.30 -23.89 -18.16
C GLY A 26 9.35 -24.77 -17.50
N LEU A 27 9.27 -25.00 -16.20
CA LEU A 27 10.19 -25.80 -15.41
C LEU A 27 10.19 -27.28 -15.87
N SER A 28 9.03 -27.84 -16.21
CA SER A 28 8.92 -29.21 -16.73
C SER A 28 9.63 -29.40 -18.09
N GLN A 29 9.78 -28.32 -18.86
CA GLN A 29 10.50 -28.27 -20.12
C GLN A 29 11.98 -27.91 -19.97
N GLY A 30 12.48 -27.84 -18.74
CA GLY A 30 13.89 -27.50 -18.45
C GLY A 30 14.21 -26.00 -18.54
N ALA A 31 13.21 -25.13 -18.47
CA ALA A 31 13.44 -23.69 -18.40
C ALA A 31 13.77 -23.24 -16.97
N ASP A 32 14.48 -22.12 -16.83
CA ASP A 32 14.72 -21.46 -15.56
C ASP A 32 13.64 -20.41 -15.28
N SER A 33 13.38 -20.19 -14.00
CA SER A 33 12.45 -19.14 -13.57
C SER A 33 13.00 -18.38 -12.37
N LEU A 34 12.68 -17.09 -12.29
CA LEU A 34 13.12 -16.20 -11.23
C LEU A 34 11.92 -15.47 -10.63
N ILE A 35 11.81 -15.54 -9.32
CA ILE A 35 10.86 -14.76 -8.54
C ILE A 35 11.65 -13.80 -7.66
N VAL A 36 11.33 -12.51 -7.74
CA VAL A 36 11.95 -11.46 -6.94
C VAL A 36 10.86 -10.78 -6.10
N GLY A 37 11.16 -10.50 -4.84
CA GLY A 37 10.25 -9.81 -3.94
C GLY A 37 10.81 -9.69 -2.53
N ASP A 38 10.18 -8.85 -1.74
CA ASP A 38 10.49 -8.66 -0.33
C ASP A 38 9.19 -8.66 0.50
N VAL A 39 8.99 -9.69 1.30
CA VAL A 39 7.78 -9.84 2.15
C VAL A 39 7.55 -8.62 3.05
N LYS A 40 8.62 -7.92 3.44
CA LYS A 40 8.57 -6.73 4.29
C LYS A 40 8.03 -5.48 3.58
N GLN A 41 7.99 -5.50 2.23
CA GLN A 41 7.49 -4.41 1.39
C GLN A 41 6.05 -4.62 0.92
N SER A 42 5.37 -5.67 1.38
CA SER A 42 3.96 -5.93 1.01
C SER A 42 3.04 -4.87 1.60
N ILE A 43 2.46 -4.02 0.74
CA ILE A 43 1.55 -2.92 1.12
C ILE A 43 0.18 -3.03 0.45
N TYR A 44 -0.03 -4.01 -0.44
CA TYR A 44 -1.26 -4.17 -1.23
C TYR A 44 -2.22 -5.23 -0.68
N ARG A 45 -2.25 -5.45 0.63
CA ARG A 45 -3.19 -6.38 1.27
C ARG A 45 -4.65 -6.03 0.95
N TRP A 46 -4.98 -4.77 0.79
CA TRP A 46 -6.31 -4.31 0.39
C TRP A 46 -6.70 -4.67 -1.05
N ARG A 47 -5.74 -5.07 -1.89
CA ARG A 47 -5.93 -5.66 -3.23
C ARG A 47 -5.75 -7.17 -3.23
N ASN A 48 -5.89 -7.81 -2.06
CA ASN A 48 -5.69 -9.25 -1.86
C ASN A 48 -4.25 -9.73 -2.09
N GLY A 49 -3.25 -8.84 -2.03
CA GLY A 49 -1.85 -9.24 -1.99
C GLY A 49 -1.58 -10.13 -0.77
N ASP A 50 -0.92 -11.27 -0.99
CA ASP A 50 -0.63 -12.25 0.04
C ASP A 50 0.88 -12.54 0.12
N TRP A 51 1.57 -11.77 0.97
CA TRP A 51 3.02 -11.96 1.21
C TRP A 51 3.36 -13.35 1.76
N GLY A 52 2.37 -14.05 2.33
CA GLY A 52 2.52 -15.41 2.83
C GLY A 52 2.90 -16.41 1.74
N ILE A 53 2.52 -16.15 0.48
CA ILE A 53 2.89 -16.98 -0.66
C ILE A 53 4.41 -16.94 -0.83
N LEU A 54 5.01 -15.76 -0.92
CA LEU A 54 6.47 -15.59 -1.05
C LEU A 54 7.19 -16.18 0.16
N ASN A 55 6.69 -15.90 1.36
CA ASN A 55 7.26 -16.40 2.61
C ASN A 55 7.24 -17.94 2.70
N SER A 56 6.25 -18.61 2.10
CA SER A 56 6.16 -20.06 2.07
C SER A 56 7.09 -20.70 1.04
N LEU A 57 7.27 -20.10 -0.12
CA LEU A 57 8.13 -20.63 -1.19
C LEU A 57 9.58 -20.83 -0.73
N GLY A 58 10.09 -19.93 0.14
CA GLY A 58 11.44 -20.03 0.69
C GLY A 58 11.63 -21.12 1.74
N ASN A 59 10.56 -21.67 2.29
CA ASN A 59 10.61 -22.56 3.46
C ASN A 59 10.39 -24.04 3.16
N ASP A 60 9.92 -24.39 1.97
CA ASP A 60 9.67 -25.79 1.59
C ASP A 60 10.96 -26.62 1.39
N GLN A 61 12.14 -25.97 1.41
CA GLN A 61 13.43 -26.66 1.18
C GLN A 61 13.85 -27.62 2.29
N SER A 62 13.29 -27.54 3.49
CA SER A 62 13.73 -28.38 4.60
C SER A 62 13.18 -29.82 4.56
N LYS A 63 12.35 -30.18 3.59
CA LYS A 63 11.66 -31.47 3.51
C LYS A 63 11.78 -32.22 2.20
N VAL A 64 12.47 -31.71 1.19
CA VAL A 64 12.75 -32.47 -0.04
C VAL A 64 14.13 -33.08 0.07
N PRO A 65 14.27 -34.41 0.27
CA PRO A 65 15.57 -35.09 0.15
C PRO A 65 16.08 -34.89 -1.28
N LEU A 66 17.32 -34.52 -1.41
CA LEU A 66 18.04 -34.27 -2.66
C LEU A 66 18.34 -35.56 -3.46
N CYS A 67 17.61 -36.64 -3.27
CA CYS A 67 17.84 -37.90 -3.96
C CYS A 67 16.52 -38.56 -4.35
N ASP A 68 16.42 -38.88 -5.63
CA ASP A 68 15.55 -39.90 -6.23
C ASP A 68 14.02 -39.70 -6.19
N ALA A 69 13.49 -38.53 -6.03
CA ALA A 69 12.10 -38.29 -6.39
C ALA A 69 11.97 -38.32 -7.92
N LYS A 70 11.71 -39.49 -8.48
CA LYS A 70 11.04 -39.59 -9.77
C LYS A 70 9.77 -38.74 -9.65
N VAL A 71 9.81 -37.54 -10.20
CA VAL A 71 8.61 -36.72 -10.39
C VAL A 71 7.60 -37.66 -11.06
N PRO A 72 6.40 -37.89 -10.50
CA PRO A 72 5.39 -38.60 -11.25
C PRO A 72 5.18 -37.77 -12.52
N LEU A 73 5.63 -38.33 -13.63
CA LEU A 73 5.24 -37.81 -14.94
C LEU A 73 3.72 -37.77 -14.90
N TYR A 74 3.15 -36.58 -14.97
CA TYR A 74 1.75 -36.41 -15.27
C TYR A 74 1.50 -37.24 -16.52
N ASP A 75 0.66 -38.29 -16.38
CA ASP A 75 0.24 -39.04 -17.53
C ASP A 75 -0.32 -38.06 -18.56
N ALA A 76 0.30 -38.04 -19.74
CA ALA A 76 0.02 -37.09 -20.82
C ALA A 76 -1.38 -37.23 -21.40
N GLU A 77 -2.27 -37.99 -20.76
CA GLU A 77 -3.62 -38.30 -21.24
C GLU A 77 -4.74 -37.58 -20.49
N VAL A 78 -4.44 -36.76 -19.46
CA VAL A 78 -5.48 -35.94 -18.81
C VAL A 78 -5.57 -34.60 -19.54
N PRO A 79 -6.70 -34.33 -20.25
CA PRO A 79 -6.89 -33.03 -20.88
C PRO A 79 -6.80 -31.91 -19.87
N LEU A 80 -6.05 -30.88 -20.17
CA LEU A 80 -5.83 -29.69 -19.30
C LEU A 80 -7.13 -29.00 -18.83
N TYR A 81 -8.24 -29.30 -19.49
CA TYR A 81 -9.58 -28.74 -19.24
C TYR A 81 -10.33 -29.38 -18.05
N ASP A 82 -9.96 -30.59 -17.64
CA ASP A 82 -10.59 -31.29 -16.52
C ASP A 82 -9.77 -31.27 -15.23
N ALA A 83 -8.65 -30.55 -15.21
CA ALA A 83 -7.96 -30.26 -13.97
C ALA A 83 -8.87 -29.37 -13.09
N LYS A 84 -9.69 -30.01 -12.26
CA LYS A 84 -10.33 -29.33 -11.13
C LYS A 84 -9.25 -28.48 -10.48
N PRO A 85 -9.52 -27.19 -10.21
CA PRO A 85 -8.56 -26.40 -9.44
C PRO A 85 -8.20 -27.21 -8.21
N LEU A 86 -6.90 -27.41 -7.96
CA LEU A 86 -6.37 -28.12 -6.80
C LEU A 86 -6.68 -27.30 -5.53
N HIS A 87 -7.96 -27.01 -5.33
CA HIS A 87 -8.49 -26.53 -4.08
C HIS A 87 -8.63 -27.74 -3.16
N CYS A 88 -7.62 -27.97 -2.38
CA CYS A 88 -7.77 -28.81 -1.21
C CYS A 88 -8.70 -28.05 -0.26
N GLU A 89 -9.88 -28.59 0.04
CA GLU A 89 -10.87 -28.04 0.99
C GLU A 89 -10.30 -27.78 2.40
N SER A 90 -9.07 -28.25 2.64
CA SER A 90 -8.35 -28.11 3.91
C SER A 90 -7.43 -26.87 3.98
N GLY A 91 -7.36 -26.00 2.96
CA GLY A 91 -6.45 -24.85 2.94
C GLY A 91 -4.95 -25.22 2.92
N VAL A 92 -4.60 -26.48 2.81
CA VAL A 92 -3.21 -26.95 2.74
C VAL A 92 -2.68 -26.65 1.34
N GLN A 93 -1.72 -25.74 1.27
CA GLN A 93 -1.01 -25.45 0.05
C GLN A 93 -0.10 -26.62 -0.29
N LEU A 94 -0.32 -27.27 -1.46
CA LEU A 94 0.59 -28.30 -1.93
C LEU A 94 1.99 -27.69 -2.11
N PRO A 95 3.05 -28.40 -1.68
CA PRO A 95 4.41 -27.93 -1.85
C PRO A 95 4.71 -27.69 -3.34
N PHE A 96 5.57 -26.72 -3.61
CA PHE A 96 6.02 -26.47 -4.97
C PHE A 96 6.87 -27.67 -5.45
N PRO A 97 6.54 -28.33 -6.57
CA PRO A 97 7.11 -29.62 -6.93
C PRO A 97 8.55 -29.55 -7.45
N PHE A 98 9.11 -28.36 -7.62
CA PHE A 98 10.47 -28.15 -8.08
C PHE A 98 11.34 -27.57 -6.97
N PRO A 99 12.66 -27.86 -6.95
CA PRO A 99 13.57 -27.26 -5.98
C PRO A 99 13.64 -25.75 -6.18
N VAL A 100 13.50 -25.02 -5.07
CA VAL A 100 13.60 -23.57 -5.04
C VAL A 100 14.92 -23.19 -4.37
N ARG A 101 15.76 -22.43 -5.06
CA ARG A 101 16.95 -21.82 -4.47
C ARG A 101 16.60 -20.42 -4.02
N VAL A 102 16.76 -20.16 -2.73
CA VAL A 102 16.52 -18.83 -2.14
C VAL A 102 17.84 -18.11 -1.95
N GLU A 103 17.91 -16.89 -2.47
CA GLU A 103 19.05 -16.00 -2.25
C GLU A 103 18.57 -14.69 -1.67
N THR A 104 19.17 -14.26 -0.56
CA THR A 104 18.88 -12.99 0.09
C THR A 104 19.90 -11.93 -0.32
N LEU A 105 19.39 -10.82 -0.89
CA LEU A 105 20.22 -9.67 -1.24
C LEU A 105 20.39 -8.76 -0.01
N LYS A 106 21.48 -8.91 0.72
CA LYS A 106 21.73 -8.19 1.98
C LYS A 106 22.22 -6.75 1.78
N THR A 107 22.85 -6.45 0.64
CA THR A 107 23.50 -5.16 0.41
C THR A 107 22.50 -4.13 -0.13
N ASN A 108 22.27 -3.08 0.64
CA ASN A 108 21.49 -1.92 0.21
C ASN A 108 22.39 -0.88 -0.46
N ARG A 109 22.26 -0.72 -1.77
CA ARG A 109 23.02 0.26 -2.58
C ARG A 109 22.28 1.58 -2.78
N ARG A 110 20.99 1.64 -2.42
CA ARG A 110 20.14 2.82 -2.62
C ARG A 110 20.37 3.86 -1.55
N SER A 111 20.26 3.45 -0.28
CA SER A 111 20.22 4.36 0.86
C SER A 111 21.62 4.74 1.38
N GLU A 112 21.69 5.82 2.12
CA GLU A 112 22.89 6.21 2.85
C GLU A 112 23.03 5.40 4.17
N THR A 113 24.25 5.28 4.67
CA THR A 113 24.60 4.39 5.78
C THR A 113 23.77 4.65 7.05
N ASN A 114 23.57 5.92 7.42
CA ASN A 114 22.80 6.25 8.62
C ASN A 114 21.33 5.88 8.51
N VAL A 115 20.74 5.96 7.29
CA VAL A 115 19.35 5.53 7.03
C VAL A 115 19.25 4.01 7.16
N ILE A 116 20.20 3.26 6.61
CA ILE A 116 20.23 1.79 6.75
C ILE A 116 20.33 1.38 8.21
N HIS A 117 21.25 1.98 8.97
CA HIS A 117 21.43 1.70 10.40
C HIS A 117 20.17 2.02 11.21
N PHE A 118 19.53 3.14 10.92
CA PHE A 118 18.26 3.49 11.57
C PHE A 118 17.17 2.45 11.26
N ASN A 119 16.99 2.11 9.99
CA ASN A 119 15.99 1.13 9.58
C ASN A 119 16.25 -0.25 10.21
N ASN A 120 17.49 -0.72 10.20
CA ASN A 120 17.84 -1.98 10.84
C ASN A 120 17.44 -2.02 12.31
N ARG A 121 17.76 -0.96 13.06
CA ARG A 121 17.39 -0.85 14.49
C ARG A 121 15.88 -0.73 14.70
N LEU A 122 15.22 0.13 13.90
CA LEU A 122 13.79 0.36 14.02
C LEU A 122 12.98 -0.93 13.76
N PHE A 123 13.26 -1.61 12.66
CA PHE A 123 12.49 -2.79 12.29
C PHE A 123 12.79 -3.98 13.19
N THR A 124 14.03 -4.15 13.66
CA THR A 124 14.34 -5.18 14.67
C THR A 124 13.58 -4.93 15.96
N ALA A 125 13.65 -3.70 16.50
CA ALA A 125 12.94 -3.35 17.73
C ALA A 125 11.40 -3.46 17.58
N ALA A 126 10.86 -3.05 16.42
CA ALA A 126 9.42 -3.15 16.15
C ALA A 126 8.94 -4.61 16.11
N VAL A 127 9.72 -5.50 15.50
CA VAL A 127 9.39 -6.94 15.46
C VAL A 127 9.44 -7.56 16.85
N ASP A 128 10.46 -7.25 17.64
CA ASP A 128 10.57 -7.72 19.01
C ASP A 128 9.40 -7.25 19.87
N TYR A 129 9.03 -5.98 19.74
CA TYR A 129 7.89 -5.41 20.45
C TYR A 129 6.56 -6.07 20.05
N LEU A 130 6.31 -6.21 18.73
CA LEU A 130 5.09 -6.84 18.23
C LEU A 130 5.00 -8.32 18.63
N ASN A 131 6.13 -9.04 18.64
CA ASN A 131 6.14 -10.43 19.13
C ASN A 131 5.86 -10.52 20.63
N ALA A 132 6.36 -9.57 21.43
CA ALA A 132 6.06 -9.52 22.86
C ALA A 132 4.56 -9.27 23.10
N LEU A 133 3.95 -8.30 22.41
CA LEU A 133 2.51 -8.06 22.49
C LEU A 133 1.70 -9.27 22.07
N HIS A 134 2.05 -9.91 20.96
CA HIS A 134 1.36 -11.10 20.48
C HIS A 134 1.42 -12.26 21.48
N LEU A 135 2.59 -12.44 22.11
CA LEU A 135 2.79 -13.45 23.14
C LEU A 135 1.96 -13.17 24.40
N GLU A 136 1.82 -11.89 24.79
CA GLU A 136 0.98 -11.49 25.92
C GLU A 136 -0.50 -11.75 25.66
N GLU A 137 -0.99 -11.40 24.47
CA GLU A 137 -2.42 -11.49 24.11
C GLU A 137 -2.84 -12.93 23.79
N LEU A 138 -2.10 -13.64 22.95
CA LEU A 138 -2.48 -14.94 22.40
C LEU A 138 -1.74 -16.13 23.03
N LYS A 139 -0.75 -15.85 23.90
CA LYS A 139 0.10 -16.88 24.54
C LYS A 139 0.90 -17.75 23.55
N GLU A 140 1.04 -17.28 22.31
CA GLU A 140 1.76 -17.94 21.23
C GLU A 140 2.72 -16.97 20.53
N GLU A 141 3.81 -17.50 20.00
CA GLU A 141 4.75 -16.71 19.20
C GLU A 141 4.24 -16.51 17.78
N CYS A 142 4.42 -15.29 17.24
CA CYS A 142 4.11 -15.01 15.84
C CYS A 142 5.25 -15.50 14.90
N ILE A 143 5.32 -16.81 14.70
CA ILE A 143 6.35 -17.46 13.86
C ILE A 143 6.44 -16.83 12.45
N PRO A 144 5.32 -16.55 11.74
CA PRO A 144 5.40 -15.92 10.43
C PRO A 144 6.09 -14.56 10.44
N LEU A 145 5.84 -13.72 11.45
CA LEU A 145 6.46 -12.41 11.60
C LEU A 145 7.97 -12.53 11.87
N LYS A 146 8.37 -13.37 12.83
CA LYS A 146 9.78 -13.64 13.12
C LYS A 146 10.53 -14.11 11.89
N ARG A 147 9.92 -14.99 11.10
CA ARG A 147 10.51 -15.53 9.88
C ARG A 147 10.66 -14.46 8.80
N ALA A 148 9.61 -13.66 8.55
CA ALA A 148 9.60 -12.62 7.54
C ALA A 148 10.67 -11.54 7.79
N TYR A 149 11.05 -11.34 9.06
CA TYR A 149 12.05 -10.33 9.46
C TYR A 149 13.38 -10.92 9.93
N ALA A 150 13.61 -12.23 9.76
CA ALA A 150 14.87 -12.86 10.16
C ALA A 150 16.10 -12.27 9.46
N ASP A 151 15.93 -11.76 8.24
CA ASP A 151 16.94 -11.14 7.39
C ASP A 151 16.76 -9.63 7.20
N VAL A 152 16.11 -8.95 8.16
CA VAL A 152 15.78 -7.52 8.05
C VAL A 152 17.02 -6.62 8.00
N ALA A 153 18.11 -7.04 8.63
CA ALA A 153 19.33 -6.25 8.68
C ALA A 153 20.03 -6.22 7.31
N GLN A 154 20.19 -5.01 6.80
CA GLN A 154 20.85 -4.74 5.53
C GLN A 154 22.28 -4.21 5.76
N GLU A 155 23.17 -4.50 4.82
CA GLU A 155 24.55 -4.06 4.81
C GLU A 155 24.71 -2.84 3.89
N SER A 156 25.53 -1.88 4.29
CA SER A 156 25.91 -0.76 3.43
C SER A 156 27.23 -1.04 2.76
N PRO A 157 27.34 -0.88 1.43
CA PRO A 157 28.64 -0.91 0.75
C PRO A 157 29.41 0.40 0.92
N LYS A 158 28.76 1.44 1.47
CA LYS A 158 29.33 2.77 1.67
C LYS A 158 30.06 2.83 3.01
N THR A 159 31.26 3.37 3.02
CA THR A 159 32.10 3.49 4.22
C THR A 159 31.86 4.79 4.98
N GLU A 160 31.29 5.79 4.35
CA GLU A 160 31.04 7.10 4.94
C GLU A 160 29.70 7.09 5.70
N ASN A 161 29.71 7.70 6.89
CA ASN A 161 28.49 7.91 7.69
C ASN A 161 27.71 9.10 7.15
N LYS A 162 27.01 8.89 6.02
CA LYS A 162 26.11 9.86 5.39
C LYS A 162 24.66 9.48 5.61
N GLY A 163 23.80 10.46 5.36
CA GLY A 163 22.35 10.36 5.55
C GLY A 163 21.92 10.87 6.92
N TYR A 164 20.69 11.32 6.98
CA TYR A 164 20.09 11.92 8.17
C TYR A 164 18.71 11.34 8.41
N VAL A 165 18.38 11.03 9.65
CA VAL A 165 17.06 10.61 10.09
C VAL A 165 16.68 11.43 11.31
N LYS A 166 15.49 12.04 11.24
CA LYS A 166 14.89 12.80 12.35
C LYS A 166 13.52 12.18 12.65
N VAL A 167 13.26 11.94 13.92
CA VAL A 167 11.95 11.52 14.41
C VAL A 167 11.43 12.59 15.34
N SER A 168 10.24 13.10 15.08
CA SER A 168 9.58 14.11 15.91
C SER A 168 8.25 13.57 16.40
N PHE A 169 8.00 13.70 17.70
CA PHE A 169 6.72 13.40 18.33
C PHE A 169 5.99 14.72 18.55
N LEU A 170 4.79 14.83 18.03
CA LEU A 170 3.97 16.03 18.12
C LEU A 170 2.77 15.75 19.03
N GLU A 171 2.58 16.57 20.03
CA GLU A 171 1.42 16.51 20.91
C GLU A 171 0.55 17.74 20.66
N PRO A 172 -0.79 17.60 20.61
CA PRO A 172 -1.69 18.75 20.54
C PRO A 172 -1.58 19.59 21.81
N ASP A 173 -1.83 20.87 21.69
CA ASP A 173 -1.93 21.80 22.82
C ASP A 173 -3.23 22.60 22.76
N GLU A 174 -3.34 23.62 23.63
CA GLU A 174 -4.54 24.48 23.70
C GLU A 174 -4.71 25.38 22.47
N GLU A 175 -3.60 25.68 21.76
CA GLU A 175 -3.60 26.63 20.62
C GLU A 175 -3.78 25.91 19.28
N GLN A 176 -3.24 24.69 19.13
CA GLN A 176 -3.24 23.96 17.86
C GLN A 176 -3.63 22.50 18.04
N ASN A 177 -4.51 22.04 17.17
CA ASN A 177 -4.81 20.62 17.08
C ASN A 177 -3.66 19.82 16.40
N TYR A 178 -3.72 18.49 16.50
CA TYR A 178 -2.68 17.62 15.96
C TYR A 178 -2.41 17.85 14.46
N THR A 179 -3.46 18.14 13.68
CA THR A 179 -3.33 18.36 12.24
C THR A 179 -2.59 19.65 11.93
N GLU A 180 -2.94 20.74 12.60
CA GLU A 180 -2.30 22.04 12.43
C GLU A 180 -0.82 21.99 12.81
N LYS A 181 -0.51 21.38 13.96
CA LYS A 181 0.90 21.17 14.37
C LYS A 181 1.68 20.34 13.38
N THR A 182 1.05 19.31 12.82
CA THR A 182 1.71 18.45 11.82
C THR A 182 1.99 19.21 10.53
N LEU A 183 1.05 20.03 10.06
CA LEU A 183 1.24 20.89 8.88
C LEU A 183 2.34 21.93 9.11
N SER A 184 2.34 22.61 10.26
CA SER A 184 3.38 23.58 10.63
C SER A 184 4.76 22.92 10.66
N ALA A 185 4.90 21.79 11.38
CA ALA A 185 6.16 21.09 11.49
C ALA A 185 6.69 20.57 10.14
N MET A 186 5.79 20.12 9.25
CA MET A 186 6.17 19.74 7.88
C MET A 186 6.63 20.95 7.06
N GLY A 187 5.91 22.08 7.17
CA GLY A 187 6.28 23.32 6.50
C GLY A 187 7.64 23.83 6.94
N GLU A 188 7.90 23.88 8.24
CA GLU A 188 9.18 24.27 8.81
C GLU A 188 10.33 23.39 8.31
N GLU A 189 10.13 22.07 8.29
CA GLU A 189 11.16 21.13 7.82
C GLU A 189 11.44 21.30 6.33
N VAL A 190 10.40 21.49 5.49
CA VAL A 190 10.60 21.74 4.05
C VAL A 190 11.33 23.06 3.83
N GLN A 191 10.96 24.15 4.51
CA GLN A 191 11.64 25.42 4.42
C GLN A 191 13.11 25.32 4.86
N ARG A 192 13.39 24.58 5.95
CA ARG A 192 14.76 24.30 6.40
C ARG A 192 15.56 23.59 5.29
N LEU A 193 15.02 22.52 4.69
CA LEU A 193 15.68 21.79 3.61
C LEU A 193 15.96 22.69 2.39
N LEU A 194 15.01 23.53 2.01
CA LEU A 194 15.19 24.50 0.93
C LEU A 194 16.31 25.50 1.26
N SER A 195 16.40 25.98 2.51
CA SER A 195 17.47 26.89 2.95
C SER A 195 18.86 26.24 2.92
N GLU A 196 18.92 24.92 3.04
CA GLU A 196 20.13 24.11 2.93
C GLU A 196 20.47 23.74 1.46
N GLY A 197 19.65 24.19 0.50
CA GLY A 197 19.88 23.99 -0.93
C GLY A 197 19.28 22.72 -1.53
N VAL A 198 18.44 22.00 -0.79
CA VAL A 198 17.67 20.86 -1.33
C VAL A 198 16.61 21.40 -2.30
N LYS A 199 16.46 20.78 -3.46
CA LYS A 199 15.47 21.20 -4.45
C LYS A 199 14.09 20.63 -4.13
N LEU A 200 13.02 21.34 -4.48
CA LEU A 200 11.64 20.84 -4.28
C LEU A 200 11.40 19.47 -4.92
N ASN A 201 11.97 19.21 -6.08
CA ASN A 201 11.83 17.92 -6.77
C ASN A 201 12.52 16.74 -6.04
N ASP A 202 13.38 17.03 -5.07
CA ASP A 202 14.08 16.02 -4.28
C ASP A 202 13.39 15.75 -2.93
N ILE A 203 12.27 16.45 -2.66
CA ILE A 203 11.49 16.32 -1.43
C ILE A 203 10.20 15.54 -1.71
N THR A 204 9.98 14.47 -0.95
CA THR A 204 8.75 13.67 -1.04
C THR A 204 8.11 13.53 0.33
N ILE A 205 6.80 13.83 0.41
CA ILE A 205 5.99 13.67 1.62
C ILE A 205 5.16 12.39 1.47
N LEU A 206 5.35 11.43 2.38
CA LEU A 206 4.56 10.19 2.42
C LEU A 206 3.53 10.27 3.54
N VAL A 207 2.30 9.89 3.22
CA VAL A 207 1.18 9.88 4.17
C VAL A 207 0.55 8.50 4.31
N ARG A 208 0.00 8.21 5.48
CA ARG A 208 -0.65 6.91 5.74
C ARG A 208 -2.00 6.77 5.05
N LYS A 209 -2.71 7.88 4.84
CA LYS A 209 -4.07 7.90 4.25
C LYS A 209 -4.17 9.01 3.22
N ASN A 210 -4.73 8.68 2.04
CA ASN A 210 -4.90 9.63 0.94
C ASN A 210 -5.73 10.86 1.35
N LYS A 211 -6.69 10.72 2.25
CA LYS A 211 -7.49 11.86 2.76
C LYS A 211 -6.67 12.97 3.41
N ASN A 212 -5.41 12.70 3.76
CA ASN A 212 -4.51 13.70 4.34
C ASN A 212 -3.78 14.53 3.26
N ILE A 213 -3.82 14.11 2.00
CA ILE A 213 -3.12 14.78 0.90
C ILE A 213 -3.72 16.16 0.59
N PRO A 214 -5.05 16.32 0.40
CA PRO A 214 -5.61 17.64 0.09
C PRO A 214 -5.31 18.72 1.13
N PRO A 215 -5.47 18.49 2.46
CA PRO A 215 -5.09 19.50 3.46
C PRO A 215 -3.60 19.88 3.42
N ILE A 216 -2.71 18.93 3.13
CA ILE A 216 -1.28 19.20 2.99
C ILE A 216 -1.03 20.06 1.75
N ALA A 217 -1.60 19.67 0.60
CA ALA A 217 -1.46 20.42 -0.63
C ALA A 217 -1.99 21.85 -0.49
N ASP A 218 -3.14 22.04 0.13
CA ASP A 218 -3.75 23.34 0.41
C ASP A 218 -2.86 24.22 1.30
N TYR A 219 -2.29 23.64 2.37
CA TYR A 219 -1.39 24.35 3.26
C TYR A 219 -0.12 24.81 2.54
N PHE A 220 0.51 23.93 1.76
CA PHE A 220 1.72 24.27 1.03
C PHE A 220 1.48 25.32 -0.06
N ASP A 221 0.35 25.25 -0.76
CA ASP A 221 -0.01 26.21 -1.79
C ASP A 221 -0.39 27.59 -1.21
N LYS A 222 -1.29 27.59 -0.21
CA LYS A 222 -1.86 28.86 0.30
C LYS A 222 -0.96 29.59 1.29
N GLU A 223 -0.33 28.84 2.22
CA GLU A 223 0.46 29.45 3.30
C GLU A 223 1.94 29.59 2.93
N LEU A 224 2.49 28.59 2.21
CA LEU A 224 3.91 28.56 1.90
C LEU A 224 4.22 28.98 0.45
N HIS A 225 3.21 29.06 -0.41
CA HIS A 225 3.34 29.32 -1.83
C HIS A 225 4.30 28.35 -2.54
N LEU A 226 4.29 27.08 -2.10
CA LEU A 226 5.10 26.01 -2.64
C LEU A 226 4.23 25.05 -3.47
N PRO A 227 4.60 24.75 -4.73
CA PRO A 227 3.84 23.84 -5.56
C PRO A 227 3.97 22.39 -5.04
N VAL A 228 2.84 21.70 -4.96
CA VAL A 228 2.77 20.27 -4.62
C VAL A 228 2.31 19.50 -5.84
N VAL A 229 2.92 18.34 -6.10
CA VAL A 229 2.49 17.41 -7.17
C VAL A 229 1.93 16.15 -6.52
N SER A 230 0.68 15.83 -6.80
CA SER A 230 0.02 14.62 -6.32
C SER A 230 -1.19 14.29 -7.19
N ASP A 231 -1.35 13.03 -7.56
CA ASP A 231 -2.52 12.57 -8.31
C ASP A 231 -3.82 12.72 -7.50
N GLU A 232 -3.75 12.57 -6.17
CA GLU A 232 -4.92 12.70 -5.28
C GLU A 232 -5.29 14.16 -4.98
N ALA A 233 -4.30 15.08 -4.89
CA ALA A 233 -4.56 16.48 -4.58
C ALA A 233 -5.28 17.20 -5.72
N PHE A 234 -5.08 16.75 -6.96
CA PHE A 234 -5.63 17.37 -8.17
C PHE A 234 -6.79 16.60 -8.78
N ARG A 235 -7.34 15.65 -8.06
CA ARG A 235 -8.58 14.99 -8.49
C ARG A 235 -9.72 15.98 -8.45
N LEU A 236 -10.41 16.13 -9.58
CA LEU A 236 -11.57 17.04 -9.71
C LEU A 236 -12.69 16.68 -8.72
N ASP A 237 -12.88 15.38 -8.45
CA ASP A 237 -13.87 14.87 -7.50
C ASP A 237 -13.48 15.06 -6.02
N ALA A 238 -12.26 15.51 -5.72
CA ALA A 238 -11.87 15.92 -4.37
C ALA A 238 -12.41 17.30 -4.00
N SER A 239 -12.74 18.14 -4.99
CA SER A 239 -13.32 19.47 -4.76
C SER A 239 -14.84 19.38 -4.60
N LEU A 240 -15.34 19.74 -3.41
CA LEU A 240 -16.77 19.78 -3.15
C LEU A 240 -17.54 20.70 -4.10
N ALA A 241 -16.94 21.85 -4.47
CA ALA A 241 -17.54 22.77 -5.44
C ALA A 241 -17.71 22.11 -6.80
N ILE A 242 -16.73 21.34 -7.27
CA ILE A 242 -16.83 20.61 -8.54
C ILE A 242 -17.86 19.48 -8.42
N CYS A 243 -17.90 18.76 -7.33
CA CYS A 243 -18.93 17.73 -7.10
C CYS A 243 -20.34 18.35 -7.14
N MET A 244 -20.54 19.49 -6.49
CA MET A 244 -21.82 20.23 -6.53
C MET A 244 -22.19 20.66 -7.95
N LEU A 245 -21.24 21.17 -8.75
CA LEU A 245 -21.48 21.54 -10.14
C LEU A 245 -21.85 20.32 -11.00
N ILE A 246 -21.16 19.20 -10.82
CA ILE A 246 -21.46 17.95 -11.53
C ILE A 246 -22.85 17.44 -11.15
N ASP A 247 -23.20 17.44 -9.86
CA ASP A 247 -24.49 17.00 -9.38
C ASP A 247 -25.63 17.94 -9.86
N ALA A 248 -25.35 19.27 -9.95
CA ALA A 248 -26.27 20.22 -10.55
C ALA A 248 -26.52 19.94 -12.04
N LEU A 249 -25.46 19.68 -12.81
CA LEU A 249 -25.57 19.32 -14.22
C LEU A 249 -26.31 18.00 -14.44
N ARG A 250 -26.05 16.99 -13.58
CA ARG A 250 -26.79 15.71 -13.60
C ARG A 250 -28.28 15.93 -13.32
N TYR A 251 -28.60 16.71 -12.28
CA TYR A 251 -29.98 17.03 -11.93
C TYR A 251 -30.68 17.78 -13.08
N LEU A 252 -30.03 18.76 -13.72
CA LEU A 252 -30.60 19.47 -14.87
C LEU A 252 -30.82 18.55 -16.09
N SER A 253 -29.92 17.60 -16.31
CA SER A 253 -30.02 16.61 -17.38
C SER A 253 -31.11 15.55 -17.10
N ASN A 254 -31.25 15.12 -15.83
CA ASN A 254 -32.23 14.14 -15.40
C ASN A 254 -32.78 14.48 -14.00
N PRO A 255 -33.89 15.26 -13.92
CA PRO A 255 -34.48 15.66 -12.62
C PRO A 255 -34.95 14.49 -11.74
N GLU A 256 -35.15 13.31 -12.31
CA GLU A 256 -35.56 12.10 -11.57
C GLU A 256 -34.40 11.39 -10.88
N GLU A 257 -33.16 11.80 -11.09
CA GLU A 257 -31.97 11.21 -10.45
C GLU A 257 -31.88 11.62 -8.98
N LYS A 258 -32.40 10.77 -8.12
CA LYS A 258 -32.54 11.04 -6.68
C LYS A 258 -31.22 11.23 -5.95
N ILE A 259 -30.14 10.54 -6.41
CA ILE A 259 -28.81 10.61 -5.76
C ILE A 259 -28.17 11.97 -6.03
N ALA A 260 -28.11 12.43 -7.26
CA ALA A 260 -27.57 13.73 -7.62
C ALA A 260 -28.33 14.85 -6.91
N ARG A 261 -29.66 14.74 -6.87
CA ARG A 261 -30.52 15.70 -6.15
C ARG A 261 -30.23 15.74 -4.65
N ALA A 262 -30.16 14.58 -3.98
CA ALA A 262 -29.88 14.51 -2.54
C ALA A 262 -28.48 15.04 -2.20
N SER A 263 -27.47 14.66 -2.97
CA SER A 263 -26.09 15.13 -2.82
C SER A 263 -25.99 16.66 -2.96
N LEU A 264 -26.61 17.21 -3.99
CA LEU A 264 -26.62 18.65 -4.23
C LEU A 264 -27.30 19.43 -3.08
N ILE A 265 -28.45 18.96 -2.60
CA ILE A 265 -29.17 19.58 -1.47
C ILE A 265 -28.34 19.55 -0.19
N THR A 266 -27.79 18.39 0.13
CA THR A 266 -26.99 18.21 1.34
C THR A 266 -25.75 19.09 1.32
N ASN A 267 -24.98 19.05 0.24
CA ASN A 267 -23.76 19.84 0.09
C ASN A 267 -24.02 21.35 0.10
N TYR A 268 -25.09 21.79 -0.56
CA TYR A 268 -25.49 23.20 -0.54
C TYR A 268 -25.90 23.65 0.88
N SER A 269 -26.69 22.85 1.58
CA SER A 269 -27.14 23.19 2.93
C SER A 269 -25.98 23.27 3.91
N LEU A 270 -25.03 22.34 3.85
CA LEU A 270 -23.86 22.32 4.73
C LEU A 270 -22.88 23.46 4.46
N GLN A 271 -22.60 23.73 3.19
CA GLN A 271 -21.51 24.62 2.80
C GLN A 271 -21.96 26.08 2.55
N ILE A 272 -23.16 26.28 2.01
CA ILE A 272 -23.63 27.62 1.63
C ILE A 272 -24.54 28.19 2.73
N ILE A 273 -25.45 27.38 3.28
CA ILE A 273 -26.39 27.86 4.30
C ILE A 273 -25.79 27.73 5.71
N GLY A 274 -24.78 26.87 5.91
CA GLY A 274 -24.16 26.65 7.21
C GLY A 274 -25.04 25.90 8.22
N LYS A 275 -26.04 25.16 7.75
CA LYS A 275 -26.89 24.32 8.59
C LYS A 275 -26.27 22.95 8.78
N GLY A 276 -26.29 22.45 10.00
CA GLY A 276 -25.82 21.11 10.34
C GLY A 276 -26.61 20.00 9.63
N GLU A 277 -26.05 18.79 9.58
CA GLU A 277 -26.64 17.62 8.91
C GLU A 277 -28.09 17.32 9.36
N ALA A 278 -28.40 17.53 10.65
CA ALA A 278 -29.74 17.31 11.21
C ALA A 278 -30.81 18.30 10.72
N GLU A 279 -30.39 19.45 10.18
CA GLU A 279 -31.27 20.50 9.71
C GLU A 279 -31.33 20.60 8.17
N ALA A 280 -30.52 19.81 7.47
CA ALA A 280 -30.53 19.81 6.01
C ALA A 280 -31.88 19.31 5.49
N PRO A 281 -32.62 20.10 4.69
CA PRO A 281 -33.92 19.68 4.20
C PRO A 281 -33.76 18.53 3.21
N LEU A 282 -34.27 17.35 3.55
CA LEU A 282 -34.37 16.20 2.65
C LEU A 282 -35.26 16.45 1.42
N ALA A 283 -36.16 17.44 1.54
CA ALA A 283 -37.01 17.87 0.45
C ALA A 283 -36.41 19.11 -0.22
N ALA A 284 -36.13 19.02 -1.52
CA ALA A 284 -35.75 20.22 -2.28
C ALA A 284 -36.87 21.26 -2.21
N PRO A 285 -36.54 22.55 -2.00
CA PRO A 285 -37.50 23.61 -2.23
C PRO A 285 -38.11 23.48 -3.64
N ALA A 286 -39.39 23.73 -3.79
CA ALA A 286 -40.09 23.64 -5.08
C ALA A 286 -39.44 24.46 -6.22
N ASP A 287 -38.55 25.36 -5.86
CA ASP A 287 -37.93 26.32 -6.77
C ASP A 287 -36.45 25.99 -7.15
N TRP A 288 -35.91 24.83 -6.76
CA TRP A 288 -34.53 24.47 -7.14
C TRP A 288 -34.28 24.49 -8.66
N HIS A 289 -35.30 24.05 -9.43
CA HIS A 289 -35.21 24.08 -10.88
C HIS A 289 -35.06 25.51 -11.41
N LYS A 290 -35.81 26.47 -10.85
CA LYS A 290 -35.69 27.88 -11.21
C LYS A 290 -34.37 28.50 -10.80
N LEU A 291 -33.83 28.09 -9.62
CA LEU A 291 -32.57 28.59 -9.11
C LEU A 291 -31.37 28.11 -9.96
N LEU A 292 -31.45 26.89 -10.50
CA LEU A 292 -30.39 26.32 -11.36
C LEU A 292 -30.51 26.69 -12.84
N THR A 293 -31.67 27.24 -13.27
CA THR A 293 -31.93 27.66 -14.64
C THR A 293 -31.92 29.19 -14.83
N ALA A 294 -31.79 29.95 -13.74
CA ALA A 294 -31.62 31.42 -13.76
C ALA A 294 -30.14 31.81 -13.85
#